data_b13e16287411d30c395e1751e338a9c4
#
_entry.id   b13e16287411d30c395e1751e338a9c4
#
_cell.length_a   1.000
_cell.length_b   1.000
_cell.length_c   1.000
_cell.angle_alpha   90.00
_cell.angle_beta   90.00
_cell.angle_gamma   90.00
#
_symmetry.space_group_name_H-M   'P 1'
#
loop_
_entity.id
_entity.type
_entity.pdbx_description
1 polymer ?
#
loop_
_entity_poly.entity_id
_entity_poly.type
_entity_poly.pdbx_seq_one_letter_code
_entity_poly.pdbx_strand_id
1 'polypeptide(L)'
;MTAVQLSARDIMRAAYENRYTWDGNFPGYTTDVVFKHGEQTYTGKARVNPDLSAEVFDITDEAALKLVKGQLWEVAIHRVRRKFEVTHGKNTFALGATDDRGAVEILVEGKSTGDKYKVLNDEVVLVHRHIHGVVVTINTFSTHDTGAGYLSHTYDSVYHDPKTGEQKQGRSEFTDEYDKVEDYFVLTRRAIASADEDNMEFLFSNIQLLEAA
;
A
#
# COMPACT_ATOMS: atom_id res chain seq x y z
N MET A 1 -36.62 5.51 14.48
CA MET A 1 -35.72 6.05 13.45
C MET A 1 -35.13 4.85 12.72
N THR A 2 -35.47 4.66 11.45
CA THR A 2 -34.88 3.60 10.63
C THR A 2 -33.45 4.00 10.34
N ALA A 3 -32.48 3.22 10.78
CA ALA A 3 -31.08 3.43 10.43
C ALA A 3 -30.99 3.36 8.90
N VAL A 4 -30.42 4.38 8.27
CA VAL A 4 -30.13 4.37 6.85
C VAL A 4 -29.03 3.33 6.64
N GLN A 5 -29.39 2.23 5.99
CA GLN A 5 -28.40 1.21 5.62
C GLN A 5 -27.53 1.78 4.51
N LEU A 6 -26.22 1.94 4.78
CA LEU A 6 -25.25 2.39 3.80
C LEU A 6 -25.17 1.40 2.63
N SER A 7 -25.07 1.92 1.40
CA SER A 7 -24.85 1.08 0.23
C SER A 7 -23.42 0.52 0.20
N ALA A 8 -23.19 -0.59 -0.50
CA ALA A 8 -21.84 -1.14 -0.71
C ALA A 8 -20.87 -0.10 -1.31
N ARG A 9 -21.40 0.77 -2.20
CA ARG A 9 -20.63 1.86 -2.79
C ARG A 9 -20.23 2.91 -1.76
N ASP A 10 -21.13 3.28 -0.84
CA ASP A 10 -20.83 4.28 0.19
C ASP A 10 -19.81 3.77 1.19
N ILE A 11 -19.92 2.49 1.62
CA ILE A 11 -18.95 1.83 2.49
C ILE A 11 -17.57 1.78 1.83
N MET A 12 -17.51 1.35 0.56
CA MET A 12 -16.24 1.29 -0.16
C MET A 12 -15.64 2.69 -0.39
N ARG A 13 -16.48 3.69 -0.66
CA ARG A 13 -16.03 5.08 -0.81
C ARG A 13 -15.46 5.62 0.49
N ALA A 14 -16.14 5.45 1.61
CA ALA A 14 -15.67 5.90 2.91
C ALA A 14 -14.28 5.34 3.21
N ALA A 15 -14.10 4.03 3.07
CA ALA A 15 -12.82 3.37 3.30
C ALA A 15 -11.72 3.82 2.30
N TYR A 16 -12.10 4.03 1.03
CA TYR A 16 -11.17 4.50 0.00
C TYR A 16 -10.68 5.93 0.27
N GLU A 17 -11.58 6.81 0.67
CA GLU A 17 -11.29 8.23 0.93
C GLU A 17 -10.63 8.45 2.29
N ASN A 18 -10.81 7.51 3.24
CA ASN A 18 -10.14 7.52 4.55
C ASN A 18 -8.65 7.09 4.49
N ARG A 19 -8.14 6.63 3.37
CA ARG A 19 -6.71 6.33 3.24
C ARG A 19 -5.88 7.61 3.31
N TYR A 20 -4.82 7.58 4.09
CA TYR A 20 -3.84 8.66 4.07
C TYR A 20 -3.17 8.76 2.70
N THR A 21 -3.15 9.95 2.13
CA THR A 21 -2.55 10.25 0.83
C THR A 21 -1.85 11.61 0.86
N TRP A 22 -0.81 11.74 0.08
CA TRP A 22 -0.18 13.04 -0.14
C TRP A 22 -1.05 13.90 -1.05
N ASP A 23 -1.13 15.19 -0.76
CA ASP A 23 -1.86 16.15 -1.60
C ASP A 23 -1.01 16.65 -2.79
N GLY A 24 -1.57 17.57 -3.56
CA GLY A 24 -0.89 18.12 -4.73
C GLY A 24 0.29 19.05 -4.42
N ASN A 25 0.49 19.39 -3.15
CA ASN A 25 1.59 20.25 -2.69
C ASN A 25 2.76 19.44 -2.13
N PHE A 26 2.65 18.09 -2.11
CA PHE A 26 3.75 17.25 -1.65
C PHE A 26 5.02 17.52 -2.45
N PRO A 27 6.09 18.05 -1.80
CA PRO A 27 7.26 18.52 -2.52
C PRO A 27 8.24 17.41 -2.92
N GLY A 28 8.02 16.19 -2.42
CA GLY A 28 9.01 15.13 -2.45
C GLY A 28 9.98 15.22 -1.25
N TYR A 29 10.94 14.30 -1.19
CA TYR A 29 11.91 14.25 -0.09
C TYR A 29 13.21 13.58 -0.51
N THR A 30 14.26 13.82 0.27
CA THR A 30 15.51 13.05 0.27
C THR A 30 15.62 12.22 1.55
N THR A 31 16.36 11.12 1.49
CA THR A 31 16.59 10.24 2.63
C THR A 31 17.90 9.47 2.50
N ASP A 32 18.49 9.12 3.62
CA ASP A 32 19.51 8.07 3.68
C ASP A 32 18.82 6.70 3.67
N VAL A 33 19.44 5.71 3.04
CA VAL A 33 18.89 4.37 2.86
C VAL A 33 19.84 3.33 3.45
N VAL A 34 19.31 2.44 4.28
CA VAL A 34 19.96 1.16 4.62
C VAL A 34 19.02 0.05 4.17
N PHE A 35 19.50 -0.80 3.27
CA PHE A 35 18.77 -1.97 2.79
C PHE A 35 19.49 -3.24 3.23
N LYS A 36 18.78 -4.11 3.93
CA LYS A 36 19.27 -5.43 4.34
C LYS A 36 18.51 -6.50 3.57
N HIS A 37 19.25 -7.47 3.03
CA HIS A 37 18.69 -8.62 2.30
C HIS A 37 19.47 -9.88 2.73
N GLY A 38 18.85 -10.72 3.54
CA GLY A 38 19.53 -11.79 4.24
C GLY A 38 20.67 -11.23 5.11
N GLU A 39 21.89 -11.71 4.89
CA GLU A 39 23.09 -11.24 5.60
C GLU A 39 23.74 -9.99 4.95
N GLN A 40 23.29 -9.58 3.78
CA GLN A 40 23.86 -8.46 3.05
C GLN A 40 23.26 -7.13 3.50
N THR A 41 24.10 -6.09 3.55
CA THR A 41 23.65 -4.73 3.88
C THR A 41 24.20 -3.76 2.84
N TYR A 42 23.33 -2.93 2.31
CA TYR A 42 23.61 -1.89 1.34
C TYR A 42 23.24 -0.53 1.92
N THR A 43 24.08 0.46 1.68
CA THR A 43 23.82 1.83 2.14
C THR A 43 23.88 2.79 0.97
N GLY A 44 23.06 3.82 1.01
CA GLY A 44 23.00 4.82 -0.04
C GLY A 44 22.06 5.95 0.32
N LYS A 45 21.63 6.67 -0.69
CA LYS A 45 20.67 7.78 -0.59
C LYS A 45 19.56 7.61 -1.59
N ALA A 46 18.42 8.21 -1.31
CA ALA A 46 17.33 8.25 -2.26
C ALA A 46 16.67 9.62 -2.29
N ARG A 47 16.00 9.87 -3.39
CA ARG A 47 15.14 11.04 -3.61
C ARG A 47 13.83 10.58 -4.21
N VAL A 48 12.73 11.00 -3.61
CA VAL A 48 11.40 10.90 -4.19
C VAL A 48 11.00 12.29 -4.64
N ASN A 49 10.73 12.44 -5.93
CA ASN A 49 10.40 13.72 -6.55
C ASN A 49 8.90 14.05 -6.38
N PRO A 50 8.47 15.31 -6.63
CA PRO A 50 7.05 15.70 -6.58
C PRO A 50 6.16 14.91 -7.56
N ASP A 51 6.71 14.46 -8.68
CA ASP A 51 6.03 13.59 -9.65
C ASP A 51 6.00 12.11 -9.23
N LEU A 52 6.50 11.81 -8.02
CA LEU A 52 6.58 10.49 -7.39
C LEU A 52 7.59 9.53 -8.05
N SER A 53 8.42 10.03 -8.96
CA SER A 53 9.58 9.26 -9.44
C SER A 53 10.61 9.12 -8.32
N ALA A 54 11.30 7.98 -8.28
CA ALA A 54 12.33 7.72 -7.28
C ALA A 54 13.70 7.57 -7.95
N GLU A 55 14.69 8.19 -7.34
CA GLU A 55 16.11 8.08 -7.68
C GLU A 55 16.85 7.48 -6.49
N VAL A 56 17.81 6.60 -6.74
CA VAL A 56 18.65 5.96 -5.71
C VAL A 56 20.11 6.17 -6.08
N PHE A 57 20.90 6.58 -5.10
CA PHE A 57 22.32 6.95 -5.26
C PHE A 57 23.18 6.11 -4.32
N ASP A 58 24.46 5.94 -4.67
CA ASP A 58 25.49 5.32 -3.84
C ASP A 58 25.29 3.80 -3.55
N ILE A 59 24.28 3.17 -4.11
CA ILE A 59 24.13 1.71 -4.14
C ILE A 59 24.65 1.21 -5.49
N THR A 60 25.78 0.49 -5.47
CA THR A 60 26.46 0.03 -6.70
C THR A 60 25.96 -1.35 -7.17
N ASP A 61 25.37 -2.13 -6.30
CA ASP A 61 24.74 -3.41 -6.66
C ASP A 61 23.41 -3.14 -7.39
N GLU A 62 23.33 -3.57 -8.65
CA GLU A 62 22.18 -3.30 -9.51
C GLU A 62 20.89 -3.96 -9.01
N ALA A 63 20.98 -5.15 -8.40
CA ALA A 63 19.80 -5.86 -7.86
C ALA A 63 19.26 -5.14 -6.63
N ALA A 64 20.15 -4.77 -5.71
CA ALA A 64 19.78 -3.99 -4.51
C ALA A 64 19.21 -2.62 -4.88
N LEU A 65 19.83 -1.91 -5.82
CA LEU A 65 19.34 -0.62 -6.32
C LEU A 65 17.93 -0.74 -6.88
N LYS A 66 17.66 -1.76 -7.70
CA LYS A 66 16.34 -2.02 -8.29
C LYS A 66 15.29 -2.33 -7.22
N LEU A 67 15.64 -3.11 -6.17
CA LEU A 67 14.73 -3.42 -5.07
C LEU A 67 14.37 -2.16 -4.28
N VAL A 68 15.36 -1.37 -3.87
CA VAL A 68 15.11 -0.09 -3.15
C VAL A 68 14.24 0.84 -3.97
N LYS A 69 14.57 1.06 -5.25
CA LYS A 69 13.79 1.90 -6.14
C LYS A 69 12.36 1.40 -6.31
N GLY A 70 12.18 0.08 -6.40
CA GLY A 70 10.87 -0.56 -6.51
C GLY A 70 10.00 -0.31 -5.28
N GLN A 71 10.57 -0.40 -4.06
CA GLN A 71 9.84 -0.13 -2.82
C GLN A 71 9.42 1.34 -2.70
N LEU A 72 10.32 2.27 -3.01
CA LEU A 72 9.99 3.70 -2.99
C LEU A 72 8.89 4.04 -3.98
N TRP A 73 8.94 3.48 -5.18
CA TRP A 73 7.89 3.66 -6.20
C TRP A 73 6.55 3.07 -5.73
N GLU A 74 6.56 1.86 -5.18
CA GLU A 74 5.35 1.21 -4.66
C GLU A 74 4.68 2.06 -3.59
N VAL A 75 5.45 2.54 -2.60
CA VAL A 75 4.92 3.43 -1.57
C VAL A 75 4.33 4.69 -2.20
N ALA A 76 5.06 5.35 -3.09
CA ALA A 76 4.64 6.61 -3.71
C ALA A 76 3.31 6.48 -4.47
N ILE A 77 3.15 5.44 -5.30
CA ILE A 77 1.90 5.26 -6.06
C ILE A 77 0.67 5.03 -5.18
N HIS A 78 0.86 4.47 -3.98
CA HIS A 78 -0.21 4.26 -3.01
C HIS A 78 -0.52 5.53 -2.20
N ARG A 79 0.32 6.56 -2.26
CA ARG A 79 0.11 7.88 -1.61
C ARG A 79 -0.51 8.92 -2.53
N VAL A 80 -0.70 8.61 -3.82
CA VAL A 80 -1.38 9.53 -4.76
C VAL A 80 -2.83 9.73 -4.35
N ARG A 81 -3.21 10.98 -4.12
CA ARG A 81 -4.63 11.33 -3.90
C ARG A 81 -5.40 11.28 -5.22
N ARG A 82 -6.28 10.30 -5.34
CA ARG A 82 -7.19 10.17 -6.49
C ARG A 82 -8.64 10.14 -6.00
N LYS A 83 -9.51 10.86 -6.70
CA LYS A 83 -10.94 10.81 -6.41
C LYS A 83 -11.47 9.40 -6.62
N PHE A 84 -12.38 8.96 -5.75
CA PHE A 84 -13.04 7.64 -5.85
C PHE A 84 -13.63 7.40 -7.24
N GLU A 85 -14.32 8.40 -7.81
CA GLU A 85 -14.94 8.28 -9.12
C GLU A 85 -13.94 8.07 -10.27
N VAL A 86 -12.73 8.59 -10.16
CA VAL A 86 -11.68 8.36 -11.17
C VAL A 86 -11.21 6.91 -11.16
N THR A 87 -11.10 6.33 -9.98
CA THR A 87 -10.59 4.95 -9.81
C THR A 87 -11.71 3.92 -9.99
N HIS A 88 -12.90 4.19 -9.42
CA HIS A 88 -13.97 3.22 -9.26
C HIS A 88 -15.29 3.61 -9.97
N GLY A 89 -15.35 4.74 -10.67
CA GLY A 89 -16.58 5.25 -11.28
C GLY A 89 -17.23 4.32 -12.31
N LYS A 90 -16.46 3.39 -12.90
CA LYS A 90 -16.95 2.38 -13.87
C LYS A 90 -17.27 1.03 -13.23
N ASN A 91 -17.21 0.93 -11.90
CA ASN A 91 -17.52 -0.27 -11.14
C ASN A 91 -18.87 -0.13 -10.44
N THR A 92 -19.57 -1.24 -10.30
CA THR A 92 -20.70 -1.40 -9.38
C THR A 92 -20.28 -2.23 -8.20
N PHE A 93 -20.99 -2.09 -7.07
CA PHE A 93 -20.63 -2.71 -5.80
C PHE A 93 -21.84 -3.42 -5.21
N ALA A 94 -21.64 -4.62 -4.67
CA ALA A 94 -22.62 -5.37 -3.93
C ALA A 94 -22.07 -5.76 -2.55
N LEU A 95 -22.96 -5.86 -1.57
CA LEU A 95 -22.61 -6.38 -0.25
C LEU A 95 -22.46 -7.90 -0.33
N GLY A 96 -21.37 -8.41 0.18
CA GLY A 96 -21.15 -9.82 0.46
C GLY A 96 -21.42 -10.16 1.93
N ALA A 97 -20.72 -11.15 2.45
CA ALA A 97 -20.85 -11.58 3.85
C ALA A 97 -20.17 -10.58 4.80
N THR A 98 -20.67 -10.54 6.04
CA THR A 98 -19.98 -9.88 7.15
C THR A 98 -19.31 -10.98 7.99
N ASP A 99 -18.02 -10.82 8.29
CA ASP A 99 -17.30 -11.79 9.11
C ASP A 99 -17.49 -11.54 10.62
N ASP A 100 -16.93 -12.44 11.44
CA ASP A 100 -17.10 -12.41 12.90
C ASP A 100 -16.52 -11.17 13.58
N ARG A 101 -15.63 -10.44 12.90
CA ARG A 101 -15.06 -9.17 13.35
C ARG A 101 -15.92 -7.98 12.95
N GLY A 102 -16.96 -8.19 12.14
CA GLY A 102 -17.81 -7.16 11.59
C GLY A 102 -17.30 -6.56 10.28
N ALA A 103 -16.25 -7.12 9.68
CA ALA A 103 -15.77 -6.66 8.38
C ALA A 103 -16.72 -7.07 7.27
N VAL A 104 -17.18 -6.10 6.49
CA VAL A 104 -18.16 -6.28 5.41
C VAL A 104 -17.44 -6.54 4.09
N GLU A 105 -17.77 -7.63 3.42
CA GLU A 105 -17.28 -7.92 2.09
C GLU A 105 -17.98 -7.04 1.04
N ILE A 106 -17.19 -6.46 0.15
CA ILE A 106 -17.63 -5.66 -0.97
C ILE A 106 -17.22 -6.37 -2.25
N LEU A 107 -18.19 -6.83 -3.01
CA LEU A 107 -18.00 -7.47 -4.32
C LEU A 107 -18.00 -6.40 -5.41
N VAL A 108 -17.09 -6.51 -6.37
CA VAL A 108 -16.93 -5.55 -7.46
C VAL A 108 -17.34 -6.17 -8.78
N GLU A 109 -18.13 -5.43 -9.55
CA GLU A 109 -18.54 -5.76 -10.91
C GLU A 109 -18.20 -4.59 -11.87
N GLY A 110 -18.33 -4.83 -13.16
CA GLY A 110 -18.01 -3.85 -14.20
C GLY A 110 -16.58 -3.99 -14.67
N LYS A 111 -15.80 -2.89 -14.69
CA LYS A 111 -14.41 -2.90 -15.17
C LYS A 111 -13.50 -3.85 -14.36
N SER A 112 -13.78 -4.00 -13.08
CA SER A 112 -12.97 -4.80 -12.15
C SER A 112 -13.76 -6.01 -11.62
N THR A 113 -14.58 -6.63 -12.47
CA THR A 113 -15.35 -7.83 -12.11
C THR A 113 -14.43 -8.93 -11.57
N GLY A 114 -14.81 -9.50 -10.42
CA GLY A 114 -14.04 -10.53 -9.72
C GLY A 114 -13.12 -9.97 -8.63
N ASP A 115 -12.88 -8.65 -8.61
CA ASP A 115 -12.21 -8.02 -7.48
C ASP A 115 -13.17 -7.99 -6.28
N LYS A 116 -12.62 -8.06 -5.07
CA LYS A 116 -13.37 -7.89 -3.83
C LYS A 116 -12.52 -7.25 -2.74
N TYR A 117 -13.20 -6.63 -1.80
CA TYR A 117 -12.60 -6.00 -0.64
C TYR A 117 -13.31 -6.42 0.63
N LYS A 118 -12.67 -6.28 1.79
CA LYS A 118 -13.37 -6.20 3.07
C LYS A 118 -13.11 -4.85 3.70
N VAL A 119 -14.14 -4.28 4.28
CA VAL A 119 -14.10 -2.99 4.98
C VAL A 119 -14.51 -3.17 6.43
N LEU A 120 -13.71 -2.63 7.34
CA LEU A 120 -13.97 -2.58 8.78
C LEU A 120 -13.62 -1.17 9.29
N ASN A 121 -14.56 -0.48 9.96
CA ASN A 121 -14.35 0.84 10.55
C ASN A 121 -13.78 1.88 9.54
N ASP A 122 -14.35 1.94 8.34
CA ASP A 122 -13.88 2.79 7.25
C ASP A 122 -12.42 2.56 6.83
N GLU A 123 -11.93 1.33 6.99
CA GLU A 123 -10.62 0.89 6.53
C GLU A 123 -10.75 -0.35 5.65
N VAL A 124 -9.95 -0.42 4.58
CA VAL A 124 -9.85 -1.61 3.74
C VAL A 124 -8.92 -2.61 4.43
N VAL A 125 -9.50 -3.70 4.95
CA VAL A 125 -8.77 -4.76 5.67
C VAL A 125 -8.48 -6.00 4.82
N LEU A 126 -9.08 -6.09 3.63
CA LEU A 126 -8.74 -7.10 2.62
C LEU A 126 -8.86 -6.49 1.23
N VAL A 127 -7.86 -6.77 0.41
CA VAL A 127 -7.86 -6.50 -1.03
C VAL A 127 -7.67 -7.82 -1.76
N HIS A 128 -8.56 -8.15 -2.70
CA HIS A 128 -8.40 -9.28 -3.62
C HIS A 128 -8.62 -8.77 -5.04
N ARG A 129 -7.57 -8.76 -5.85
CA ARG A 129 -7.62 -8.11 -7.16
C ARG A 129 -6.91 -8.89 -8.24
N HIS A 130 -7.49 -8.83 -9.43
CA HIS A 130 -6.87 -9.29 -10.67
C HIS A 130 -6.00 -8.15 -11.24
N ILE A 131 -4.69 -8.33 -11.24
CA ILE A 131 -3.74 -7.31 -11.69
C ILE A 131 -2.57 -7.95 -12.44
N HIS A 132 -2.25 -7.43 -13.63
CA HIS A 132 -1.10 -7.86 -14.45
C HIS A 132 -0.99 -9.39 -14.64
N GLY A 133 -2.13 -10.09 -14.78
CA GLY A 133 -2.15 -11.54 -15.04
C GLY A 133 -1.94 -12.41 -13.79
N VAL A 134 -2.05 -11.85 -12.61
CA VAL A 134 -2.09 -12.55 -11.32
C VAL A 134 -3.28 -12.11 -10.50
N VAL A 135 -3.67 -12.91 -9.52
CA VAL A 135 -4.59 -12.52 -8.45
C VAL A 135 -3.75 -12.27 -7.21
N VAL A 136 -3.81 -11.05 -6.69
CA VAL A 136 -3.20 -10.70 -5.41
C VAL A 136 -4.26 -10.65 -4.33
N THR A 137 -3.99 -11.26 -3.18
CA THR A 137 -4.78 -11.11 -1.95
C THR A 137 -3.88 -10.50 -0.89
N ILE A 138 -4.32 -9.38 -0.32
CA ILE A 138 -3.64 -8.67 0.75
C ILE A 138 -4.59 -8.61 1.94
N ASN A 139 -4.14 -9.06 3.11
CA ASN A 139 -4.87 -8.90 4.36
C ASN A 139 -4.13 -7.88 5.22
N THR A 140 -4.83 -6.84 5.67
CA THR A 140 -4.29 -5.85 6.61
C THR A 140 -4.73 -6.23 8.02
N PHE A 141 -3.76 -6.37 8.93
CA PHE A 141 -3.96 -6.78 10.32
C PHE A 141 -3.99 -5.59 11.27
N SER A 142 -3.19 -4.55 10.96
CA SER A 142 -3.17 -3.30 11.73
C SER A 142 -2.87 -2.11 10.84
N THR A 143 -3.29 -0.96 11.31
CA THR A 143 -3.12 0.33 10.63
C THR A 143 -2.51 1.35 11.59
N HIS A 144 -1.94 2.40 11.03
CA HIS A 144 -1.47 3.59 11.74
C HIS A 144 -2.44 4.74 11.43
N ASP A 145 -3.07 5.28 12.46
CA ASP A 145 -3.94 6.46 12.35
C ASP A 145 -3.07 7.72 12.31
N THR A 146 -3.18 8.48 11.23
CA THR A 146 -2.45 9.74 11.05
C THR A 146 -3.22 10.96 11.54
N GLY A 147 -4.47 10.80 11.95
CA GLY A 147 -5.42 11.90 12.18
C GLY A 147 -6.00 12.50 10.89
N ALA A 148 -5.47 12.12 9.73
CA ALA A 148 -5.94 12.54 8.40
C ALA A 148 -6.18 11.33 7.47
N GLY A 149 -6.38 10.16 8.06
CA GLY A 149 -6.60 8.88 7.41
C GLY A 149 -5.64 7.81 7.92
N TYR A 150 -5.79 6.58 7.42
CA TYR A 150 -4.99 5.46 7.86
C TYR A 150 -3.88 5.08 6.87
N LEU A 151 -2.82 4.48 7.42
CA LEU A 151 -1.73 3.81 6.71
C LEU A 151 -1.69 2.35 7.13
N SER A 152 -1.46 1.42 6.20
CA SER A 152 -1.26 0.02 6.56
C SER A 152 0.03 -0.11 7.38
N HIS A 153 -0.05 -0.84 8.52
CA HIS A 153 1.10 -1.12 9.38
C HIS A 153 1.57 -2.55 9.22
N THR A 154 0.74 -3.54 9.61
CA THR A 154 1.06 -4.96 9.38
C THR A 154 0.07 -5.56 8.41
N TYR A 155 0.59 -6.26 7.41
CA TYR A 155 -0.24 -6.90 6.38
C TYR A 155 0.54 -8.04 5.72
N ASP A 156 -0.19 -8.88 4.97
CA ASP A 156 0.43 -9.91 4.12
C ASP A 156 0.00 -9.78 2.67
N SER A 157 0.70 -10.47 1.80
CA SER A 157 0.29 -10.68 0.43
C SER A 157 0.54 -12.11 -0.04
N VAL A 158 -0.39 -12.61 -0.86
CA VAL A 158 -0.28 -13.91 -1.54
C VAL A 158 -0.71 -13.72 -3.00
N TYR A 159 0.03 -14.35 -3.91
CA TYR A 159 -0.23 -14.28 -5.35
C TYR A 159 -0.68 -15.63 -5.89
N HIS A 160 -1.71 -15.63 -6.74
CA HIS A 160 -2.25 -16.83 -7.36
C HIS A 160 -2.32 -16.69 -8.88
N ASP A 161 -2.30 -17.81 -9.56
CA ASP A 161 -2.65 -17.88 -10.98
C ASP A 161 -4.16 -17.68 -11.15
N PRO A 162 -4.61 -16.73 -11.98
CA PRO A 162 -6.05 -16.46 -12.15
C PRO A 162 -6.82 -17.58 -12.84
N LYS A 163 -6.13 -18.51 -13.52
CA LYS A 163 -6.77 -19.61 -14.27
C LYS A 163 -6.84 -20.91 -13.45
N THR A 164 -5.74 -21.23 -12.76
CA THR A 164 -5.62 -22.49 -12.01
C THR A 164 -5.93 -22.32 -10.53
N GLY A 165 -5.83 -21.08 -10.00
CA GLY A 165 -5.92 -20.81 -8.57
C GLY A 165 -4.68 -21.25 -7.77
N GLU A 166 -3.64 -21.76 -8.44
CA GLU A 166 -2.40 -22.17 -7.78
C GLU A 166 -1.64 -20.96 -7.23
N GLN A 167 -1.13 -21.09 -6.03
CA GLN A 167 -0.25 -20.09 -5.41
C GLN A 167 1.08 -20.02 -6.18
N LYS A 168 1.47 -18.80 -6.61
CA LYS A 168 2.68 -18.58 -7.42
C LYS A 168 3.93 -18.31 -6.60
N GLN A 169 3.77 -17.72 -5.42
CA GLN A 169 4.86 -17.32 -4.53
C GLN A 169 4.46 -17.60 -3.09
N GLY A 170 5.43 -17.77 -2.22
CA GLY A 170 5.23 -17.82 -0.79
C GLY A 170 4.49 -16.59 -0.27
N ARG A 171 3.88 -16.72 0.89
CA ARG A 171 3.28 -15.59 1.60
C ARG A 171 4.39 -14.64 2.04
N SER A 172 4.20 -13.36 1.76
CA SER A 172 5.06 -12.30 2.27
C SER A 172 4.31 -11.51 3.35
N GLU A 173 4.97 -11.28 4.48
CA GLU A 173 4.46 -10.52 5.61
C GLU A 173 5.22 -9.21 5.71
N PHE A 174 4.49 -8.11 5.87
CA PHE A 174 5.02 -6.76 5.86
C PHE A 174 4.78 -6.07 7.21
N THR A 175 5.78 -5.31 7.64
CA THR A 175 5.64 -4.35 8.74
C THR A 175 6.19 -3.01 8.25
N ASP A 176 5.33 -2.00 8.19
CA ASP A 176 5.64 -0.64 7.75
C ASP A 176 5.55 0.33 8.93
N GLU A 177 6.57 1.17 9.11
CA GLU A 177 6.60 2.23 10.11
C GLU A 177 6.73 3.58 9.43
N TYR A 178 6.10 4.60 10.01
CA TYR A 178 6.00 5.93 9.42
C TYR A 178 6.30 6.99 10.47
N ASP A 179 7.03 8.04 10.07
CA ASP A 179 7.19 9.25 10.85
C ASP A 179 6.54 10.45 10.15
N LYS A 180 6.07 11.38 10.95
CA LYS A 180 5.60 12.66 10.45
C LYS A 180 6.80 13.59 10.28
N VAL A 181 7.06 13.97 9.00
CA VAL A 181 8.06 14.96 8.62
C VAL A 181 7.31 16.20 8.16
N GLU A 182 7.37 17.27 8.94
CA GLU A 182 6.54 18.46 8.76
C GLU A 182 5.04 18.10 8.65
N ASP A 183 4.44 18.29 7.47
CA ASP A 183 3.01 18.03 7.25
C ASP A 183 2.70 16.64 6.68
N TYR A 184 3.73 15.83 6.38
CA TYR A 184 3.57 14.57 5.67
C TYR A 184 4.06 13.36 6.46
N PHE A 185 3.28 12.27 6.46
CA PHE A 185 3.77 10.97 6.92
C PHE A 185 4.54 10.28 5.80
N VAL A 186 5.76 9.85 6.13
CA VAL A 186 6.70 9.20 5.21
C VAL A 186 7.12 7.86 5.81
N LEU A 187 7.32 6.86 4.97
CA LEU A 187 7.81 5.55 5.39
C LEU A 187 9.25 5.69 5.92
N THR A 188 9.49 5.21 7.15
CA THR A 188 10.82 5.19 7.77
C THR A 188 11.38 3.77 7.84
N ARG A 189 10.52 2.77 7.88
CA ARG A 189 10.94 1.35 7.88
C ARG A 189 9.93 0.49 7.15
N ARG A 190 10.42 -0.48 6.39
CA ARG A 190 9.66 -1.62 5.89
C ARG A 190 10.44 -2.89 6.14
N ALA A 191 9.85 -3.83 6.86
CA ALA A 191 10.35 -5.19 6.97
C ALA A 191 9.45 -6.13 6.15
N ILE A 192 10.07 -7.05 5.41
CA ILE A 192 9.38 -8.06 4.60
C ILE A 192 9.94 -9.42 5.01
N ALA A 193 9.09 -10.28 5.55
CA ALA A 193 9.39 -11.68 5.80
C ALA A 193 8.70 -12.53 4.73
N SER A 194 9.45 -13.35 4.02
CA SER A 194 8.95 -14.23 2.97
C SER A 194 9.13 -15.69 3.37
N ALA A 195 8.18 -16.55 2.99
CA ALA A 195 8.30 -17.97 3.23
C ALA A 195 9.35 -18.66 2.33
N ASP A 196 9.61 -18.10 1.15
CA ASP A 196 10.41 -18.73 0.10
C ASP A 196 11.69 -17.94 -0.24
N GLU A 197 11.88 -16.75 0.32
CA GLU A 197 12.98 -15.84 0.00
C GLU A 197 13.63 -15.29 1.28
N ASP A 198 14.81 -14.73 1.16
CA ASP A 198 15.48 -14.04 2.26
C ASP A 198 14.68 -12.83 2.71
N ASN A 199 14.68 -12.61 4.03
CA ASN A 199 14.04 -11.44 4.62
C ASN A 199 14.70 -10.15 4.13
N MET A 200 13.88 -9.13 3.92
CA MET A 200 14.33 -7.80 3.53
C MET A 200 13.93 -6.77 4.58
N GLU A 201 14.80 -5.80 4.81
CA GLU A 201 14.53 -4.63 5.64
C GLU A 201 15.04 -3.37 4.95
N PHE A 202 14.15 -2.41 4.80
CA PHE A 202 14.44 -1.08 4.26
C PHE A 202 14.29 -0.07 5.41
N LEU A 203 15.35 0.70 5.66
CA LEU A 203 15.37 1.77 6.65
C LEU A 203 15.65 3.08 5.93
N PHE A 204 14.82 4.07 6.20
CA PHE A 204 14.90 5.42 5.64
C PHE A 204 15.08 6.41 6.79
N SER A 205 16.18 7.15 6.78
CA SER A 205 16.53 8.09 7.84
C SER A 205 16.97 9.44 7.29
N ASN A 206 17.11 10.43 8.17
CA ASN A 206 17.50 11.78 7.77
C ASN A 206 16.60 12.34 6.65
N ILE A 207 15.29 12.05 6.76
CA ILE A 207 14.31 12.46 5.76
C ILE A 207 14.16 13.98 5.81
N GLN A 208 14.28 14.61 4.64
CA GLN A 208 14.12 16.06 4.46
C GLN A 208 13.21 16.32 3.27
N LEU A 209 12.16 17.11 3.48
CA LEU A 209 11.31 17.53 2.38
C LEU A 209 12.11 18.42 1.41
N LEU A 210 11.79 18.33 0.13
CA LEU A 210 12.37 19.21 -0.86
C LEU A 210 11.75 20.61 -0.74
N GLU A 211 12.52 21.64 -1.11
CA GLU A 211 11.95 22.98 -1.20
C GLU A 211 10.83 23.00 -2.25
N ALA A 212 9.71 23.64 -1.92
CA ALA A 212 8.63 23.83 -2.87
C ALA A 212 9.13 24.70 -4.04
N ALA A 213 8.92 24.24 -5.27
CA ALA A 213 9.35 24.96 -6.47
C ALA A 213 8.47 26.18 -6.75
#